data_d16a6f415494f45ac5ae56aff849c572
#
_entry.id   d16a6f415494f45ac5ae56aff849c572
#
_cell.length_a   1.000
_cell.length_b   1.000
_cell.length_c   1.000
_cell.angle_alpha   90.00
_cell.angle_beta   90.00
_cell.angle_gamma   90.00
#
_symmetry.space_group_name_H-M   'P 1'
#
loop_
_entity.id
_entity.type
_entity.pdbx_description
1 polymer ?
#
loop_
_entity_poly.entity_id
_entity_poly.type
_entity_poly.pdbx_seq_one_letter_code
_entity_poly.pdbx_strand_id
1 'polypeptide(L)'
;GEFRKQGKKVIDWIADYYDQIEQYPVLSQVKPGDIRSNLPQSAPIKGRDYGDILSDMDKMMPGITHWQSPNFHGFFPCAISGPAILGDLISTGLGINGMNWITSPSCTEVETHVLDWLVVMMDLPNKFKSTSTGGGVLQDTASSSSLVALIAAREKASNGQINKNGGNQRLTAYS
;
A
#
# COMPACT_ATOMS: atom_id res chain seq x y z
N GLY A 1 10.69 8.62 -26.32
CA GLY A 1 11.91 8.50 -25.52
C GLY A 1 12.03 7.13 -24.88
N GLU A 2 13.19 6.81 -24.38
CA GLU A 2 13.51 5.50 -23.79
C GLU A 2 12.58 5.13 -22.63
N PHE A 3 12.29 6.06 -21.73
CA PHE A 3 11.32 5.87 -20.65
C PHE A 3 9.97 5.30 -21.13
N ARG A 4 9.42 5.90 -22.21
CA ARG A 4 8.14 5.41 -22.77
C ARG A 4 8.25 3.99 -23.31
N LYS A 5 9.36 3.68 -24.01
CA LYS A 5 9.61 2.35 -24.57
C LYS A 5 9.72 1.30 -23.49
N GLN A 6 10.48 1.58 -22.45
CA GLN A 6 10.70 0.65 -21.35
C GLN A 6 9.47 0.54 -20.44
N GLY A 7 8.75 1.65 -20.19
CA GLY A 7 7.50 1.61 -19.44
C GLY A 7 6.45 0.70 -20.06
N LYS A 8 6.34 0.68 -21.40
CA LYS A 8 5.45 -0.27 -22.09
C LYS A 8 5.85 -1.72 -21.80
N LYS A 9 7.15 -2.04 -21.89
CA LYS A 9 7.64 -3.39 -21.58
C LYS A 9 7.36 -3.81 -20.13
N VAL A 10 7.47 -2.88 -19.18
CA VAL A 10 7.13 -3.17 -17.78
C VAL A 10 5.65 -3.48 -17.63
N ILE A 11 4.78 -2.73 -18.29
CA ILE A 11 3.33 -2.99 -18.27
C ILE A 11 3.02 -4.32 -18.92
N ASP A 12 3.61 -4.62 -20.08
CA ASP A 12 3.44 -5.92 -20.76
C ASP A 12 3.92 -7.06 -19.84
N TRP A 13 5.10 -6.93 -19.24
CA TRP A 13 5.62 -7.92 -18.29
C TRP A 13 4.70 -8.16 -17.08
N ILE A 14 4.10 -7.10 -16.52
CA ILE A 14 3.13 -7.22 -15.42
C ILE A 14 1.86 -7.94 -15.91
N ALA A 15 1.37 -7.62 -17.09
CA ALA A 15 0.19 -8.27 -17.67
C ALA A 15 0.45 -9.76 -17.90
N ASP A 16 1.58 -10.10 -18.53
CA ASP A 16 2.01 -11.49 -18.75
C ASP A 16 2.16 -12.27 -17.44
N TYR A 17 2.65 -11.62 -16.38
CA TYR A 17 2.71 -12.21 -15.04
C TYR A 17 1.33 -12.59 -14.53
N TYR A 18 0.33 -11.71 -14.66
CA TYR A 18 -1.03 -12.02 -14.23
C TYR A 18 -1.69 -13.12 -15.07
N ASP A 19 -1.47 -13.13 -16.36
CA ASP A 19 -2.00 -14.16 -17.26
C ASP A 19 -1.40 -15.53 -16.94
N GLN A 20 -0.21 -15.58 -16.36
CA GLN A 20 0.52 -16.82 -16.08
C GLN A 20 0.62 -17.15 -14.57
N ILE A 21 -0.03 -16.37 -13.70
CA ILE A 21 0.16 -16.45 -12.25
C ILE A 21 -0.10 -17.84 -11.67
N GLU A 22 -1.01 -18.59 -12.25
CA GLU A 22 -1.32 -19.98 -11.80
C GLU A 22 -0.19 -20.97 -12.08
N GLN A 23 0.74 -20.64 -12.95
CA GLN A 23 1.90 -21.48 -13.26
C GLN A 23 3.00 -21.37 -12.22
N TYR A 24 2.96 -20.32 -11.38
CA TYR A 24 3.94 -20.13 -10.31
C TYR A 24 3.49 -20.85 -9.03
N PRO A 25 4.44 -21.41 -8.24
CA PRO A 25 4.12 -21.94 -6.94
C PRO A 25 3.68 -20.80 -6.01
N VAL A 26 2.55 -20.96 -5.34
CA VAL A 26 2.01 -19.92 -4.43
C VAL A 26 3.05 -19.48 -3.39
N LEU A 27 3.68 -20.46 -2.74
CA LEU A 27 4.76 -20.22 -1.78
C LEU A 27 6.12 -20.36 -2.47
N SER A 28 6.98 -19.39 -2.24
CA SER A 28 8.38 -19.45 -2.67
C SER A 28 9.06 -20.73 -2.20
N GLN A 29 9.82 -21.37 -3.10
CA GLN A 29 10.52 -22.62 -2.86
C GLN A 29 12.01 -22.42 -2.54
N VAL A 30 12.49 -21.17 -2.47
CA VAL A 30 13.90 -20.86 -2.22
C VAL A 30 14.26 -20.96 -0.72
N LYS A 31 15.54 -21.18 -0.45
CA LYS A 31 16.11 -21.12 0.91
C LYS A 31 16.71 -19.75 1.18
N PRO A 32 16.88 -19.36 2.45
CA PRO A 32 17.59 -18.13 2.79
C PRO A 32 18.98 -18.08 2.14
N GLY A 33 19.23 -17.03 1.37
CA GLY A 33 20.49 -16.83 0.65
C GLY A 33 20.45 -17.15 -0.85
N ASP A 34 19.51 -17.97 -1.33
CA ASP A 34 19.44 -18.39 -2.74
C ASP A 34 19.28 -17.19 -3.68
N ILE A 35 18.34 -16.27 -3.38
CA ILE A 35 18.16 -15.07 -4.20
C ILE A 35 19.41 -14.18 -4.15
N ARG A 36 19.97 -13.97 -2.95
CA ARG A 36 21.17 -13.14 -2.79
C ARG A 36 22.38 -13.68 -3.58
N SER A 37 22.54 -14.99 -3.67
CA SER A 37 23.64 -15.62 -4.41
C SER A 37 23.56 -15.37 -5.92
N ASN A 38 22.38 -15.08 -6.45
CA ASN A 38 22.14 -14.77 -7.86
C ASN A 38 22.34 -13.27 -8.18
N LEU A 39 22.57 -12.44 -7.18
CA LEU A 39 22.80 -11.01 -7.36
C LEU A 39 24.31 -10.70 -7.43
N PRO A 40 24.70 -9.61 -8.11
CA PRO A 40 26.10 -9.17 -8.15
C PRO A 40 26.68 -8.96 -6.75
N GLN A 41 27.90 -9.41 -6.51
CA GLN A 41 28.57 -9.26 -5.21
C GLN A 41 28.98 -7.82 -4.89
N SER A 42 29.10 -6.97 -5.91
CA SER A 42 29.46 -5.55 -5.77
C SER A 42 28.49 -4.66 -6.54
N ALA A 43 28.35 -3.42 -6.09
CA ALA A 43 27.59 -2.42 -6.80
C ALA A 43 28.18 -2.18 -8.21
N PRO A 44 27.35 -2.00 -9.24
CA PRO A 44 27.82 -1.71 -10.58
C PRO A 44 28.51 -0.33 -10.61
N ILE A 45 29.71 -0.26 -11.23
CA ILE A 45 30.45 0.99 -11.40
C ILE A 45 29.85 1.83 -12.53
N LYS A 46 29.22 1.19 -13.50
CA LYS A 46 28.58 1.85 -14.65
C LYS A 46 27.10 1.53 -14.67
N GLY A 47 26.30 2.46 -15.19
CA GLY A 47 24.89 2.22 -15.45
C GLY A 47 24.69 1.06 -16.43
N ARG A 48 23.54 0.40 -16.36
CA ARG A 48 23.12 -0.69 -17.24
C ARG A 48 21.94 -0.25 -18.09
N ASP A 49 21.74 -0.92 -19.21
CA ASP A 49 20.56 -0.70 -20.01
C ASP A 49 19.28 -1.13 -19.24
N TYR A 50 18.21 -0.41 -19.46
CA TYR A 50 16.95 -0.64 -18.75
C TYR A 50 16.36 -2.04 -19.01
N GLY A 51 16.58 -2.58 -20.22
CA GLY A 51 16.18 -3.95 -20.56
C GLY A 51 16.90 -5.00 -19.72
N ASP A 52 18.18 -4.79 -19.42
CA ASP A 52 18.95 -5.69 -18.56
C ASP A 52 18.46 -5.65 -17.11
N ILE A 53 18.05 -4.45 -16.64
CA ILE A 53 17.49 -4.29 -15.29
C ILE A 53 16.15 -5.03 -15.17
N LEU A 54 15.30 -4.94 -16.21
CA LEU A 54 14.02 -5.67 -16.22
C LEU A 54 14.24 -7.19 -16.23
N SER A 55 15.24 -7.69 -17.00
CA SER A 55 15.56 -9.12 -17.03
C SER A 55 16.08 -9.66 -15.68
N ASP A 56 16.61 -8.79 -14.81
CA ASP A 56 17.00 -9.20 -13.45
C ASP A 56 15.81 -9.57 -12.59
N MET A 57 14.59 -9.12 -12.93
CA MET A 57 13.35 -9.53 -12.23
C MET A 57 13.14 -11.03 -12.30
N ASP A 58 13.48 -11.67 -13.43
CA ASP A 58 13.33 -13.12 -13.59
C ASP A 58 14.16 -13.91 -12.57
N LYS A 59 15.30 -13.34 -12.14
CA LYS A 59 16.15 -13.92 -11.08
C LYS A 59 15.54 -13.81 -9.70
N MET A 60 14.64 -12.84 -9.49
CA MET A 60 13.97 -12.58 -8.21
C MET A 60 12.63 -13.29 -8.10
N MET A 61 11.98 -13.58 -9.23
CA MET A 61 10.66 -14.23 -9.28
C MET A 61 10.57 -15.51 -8.43
N PRO A 62 11.56 -16.42 -8.40
CA PRO A 62 11.49 -17.61 -7.55
C PRO A 62 11.37 -17.31 -6.05
N GLY A 63 11.81 -16.12 -5.61
CA GLY A 63 11.76 -15.67 -4.22
C GLY A 63 10.46 -14.94 -3.84
N ILE A 64 9.52 -14.79 -4.76
CA ILE A 64 8.27 -14.10 -4.51
C ILE A 64 7.19 -15.09 -4.06
N THR A 65 6.44 -14.71 -3.04
CA THR A 65 5.17 -15.36 -2.71
C THR A 65 4.08 -14.73 -3.55
N HIS A 66 3.38 -15.55 -4.34
CA HIS A 66 2.41 -15.06 -5.33
C HIS A 66 1.04 -14.82 -4.70
N TRP A 67 0.91 -13.73 -3.95
CA TRP A 67 -0.28 -13.33 -3.19
C TRP A 67 -1.55 -13.18 -4.04
N GLN A 68 -1.38 -12.86 -5.33
CA GLN A 68 -2.50 -12.67 -6.25
C GLN A 68 -2.93 -13.97 -6.96
N SER A 69 -2.26 -15.08 -6.68
CA SER A 69 -2.66 -16.38 -7.22
C SER A 69 -4.05 -16.76 -6.71
N PRO A 70 -4.97 -17.26 -7.58
CA PRO A 70 -6.26 -17.79 -7.15
C PRO A 70 -6.13 -19.00 -6.21
N ASN A 71 -4.96 -19.61 -6.18
CA ASN A 71 -4.63 -20.73 -5.30
C ASN A 71 -4.04 -20.30 -3.96
N PHE A 72 -3.95 -18.99 -3.67
CA PHE A 72 -3.47 -18.47 -2.39
C PHE A 72 -4.61 -18.48 -1.37
N HIS A 73 -4.51 -19.31 -0.34
CA HIS A 73 -5.52 -19.47 0.71
C HIS A 73 -5.01 -19.13 2.12
N GLY A 74 -3.96 -18.33 2.22
CA GLY A 74 -3.38 -17.88 3.50
C GLY A 74 -3.62 -16.40 3.76
N PHE A 75 -3.42 -15.96 4.98
CA PHE A 75 -3.38 -14.56 5.43
C PHE A 75 -4.44 -13.62 4.83
N PHE A 76 -4.20 -12.31 4.91
CA PHE A 76 -4.98 -11.28 4.21
C PHE A 76 -4.30 -10.96 2.88
N PRO A 77 -4.84 -11.36 1.73
CA PRO A 77 -4.29 -10.96 0.46
C PRO A 77 -4.51 -9.46 0.26
N CYS A 78 -3.47 -8.77 -0.22
CA CYS A 78 -3.65 -7.41 -0.73
C CYS A 78 -4.33 -7.51 -2.08
N ALA A 79 -5.61 -7.11 -2.16
CA ALA A 79 -6.30 -7.02 -3.43
C ALA A 79 -5.63 -5.95 -4.30
N ILE A 80 -5.26 -6.33 -5.52
CA ILE A 80 -4.70 -5.43 -6.51
C ILE A 80 -5.55 -5.49 -7.78
N SER A 81 -5.62 -4.38 -8.50
CA SER A 81 -6.34 -4.32 -9.77
C SER A 81 -5.55 -3.51 -10.79
N GLY A 82 -5.78 -3.74 -12.07
CA GLY A 82 -5.14 -2.96 -13.13
C GLY A 82 -5.29 -1.44 -12.93
N PRO A 83 -6.51 -0.93 -12.65
CA PRO A 83 -6.68 0.50 -12.34
C PRO A 83 -5.86 0.98 -11.13
N ALA A 84 -5.72 0.16 -10.07
CA ALA A 84 -4.92 0.52 -8.90
C ALA A 84 -3.43 0.62 -9.24
N ILE A 85 -2.90 -0.33 -10.01
CA ILE A 85 -1.50 -0.30 -10.49
C ILE A 85 -1.25 0.96 -11.31
N LEU A 86 -2.14 1.28 -12.24
CA LEU A 86 -2.01 2.48 -13.08
C LEU A 86 -2.14 3.77 -12.27
N GLY A 87 -3.02 3.79 -11.27
CA GLY A 87 -3.16 4.92 -10.34
C GLY A 87 -1.89 5.19 -9.55
N ASP A 88 -1.27 4.12 -9.04
CA ASP A 88 0.01 4.21 -8.31
C ASP A 88 1.15 4.67 -9.23
N LEU A 89 1.21 4.15 -10.45
CA LEU A 89 2.17 4.59 -11.46
C LEU A 89 2.04 6.08 -11.76
N ILE A 90 0.81 6.61 -11.88
CA ILE A 90 0.57 8.03 -12.11
C ILE A 90 1.02 8.84 -10.88
N SER A 91 0.64 8.42 -9.69
CA SER A 91 1.01 9.07 -8.43
C SER A 91 2.53 9.17 -8.29
N THR A 92 3.23 8.06 -8.51
CA THR A 92 4.69 7.99 -8.49
C THR A 92 5.31 8.86 -9.59
N GLY A 93 4.76 8.80 -10.80
CA GLY A 93 5.24 9.57 -11.95
C GLY A 93 5.11 11.08 -11.79
N LEU A 94 4.11 11.53 -11.05
CA LEU A 94 3.91 12.95 -10.71
C LEU A 94 4.74 13.40 -9.50
N GLY A 95 5.32 12.48 -8.73
CA GLY A 95 6.07 12.79 -7.52
C GLY A 95 5.21 13.46 -6.46
N ILE A 96 3.96 13.02 -6.32
CA ILE A 96 2.98 13.64 -5.43
C ILE A 96 3.39 13.44 -3.97
N ASN A 97 3.32 14.52 -3.19
CA ASN A 97 3.47 14.49 -1.73
C ASN A 97 2.13 14.81 -1.07
N GLY A 98 1.41 13.77 -0.64
CA GLY A 98 0.08 13.88 -0.02
C GLY A 98 0.11 14.10 1.50
N MET A 99 1.20 14.58 2.09
CA MET A 99 1.36 14.71 3.54
C MET A 99 0.29 15.61 4.19
N ASN A 100 -0.07 16.69 3.54
CA ASN A 100 -1.13 17.59 3.99
C ASN A 100 -1.71 18.40 2.82
N TRP A 101 -2.78 19.19 3.09
CA TRP A 101 -3.47 19.96 2.07
C TRP A 101 -2.53 20.92 1.31
N ILE A 102 -1.61 21.58 1.99
CA ILE A 102 -0.71 22.56 1.35
C ILE A 102 0.30 21.93 0.40
N THR A 103 0.74 20.71 0.70
CA THR A 103 1.69 19.98 -0.17
C THR A 103 1.02 19.30 -1.34
N SER A 104 -0.27 18.98 -1.22
CA SER A 104 -1.11 18.47 -2.31
C SER A 104 -2.59 18.64 -2.01
N PRO A 105 -3.19 19.79 -2.37
CA PRO A 105 -4.64 19.99 -2.21
C PRO A 105 -5.46 18.88 -2.86
N SER A 106 -5.09 18.48 -4.09
CA SER A 106 -5.78 17.42 -4.82
C SER A 106 -5.77 16.10 -4.07
N CYS A 107 -4.66 15.69 -3.46
CA CYS A 107 -4.60 14.44 -2.69
C CYS A 107 -5.58 14.49 -1.51
N THR A 108 -5.53 15.55 -0.72
CA THR A 108 -6.38 15.69 0.47
C THR A 108 -7.86 15.74 0.11
N GLU A 109 -8.21 16.49 -0.94
CA GLU A 109 -9.61 16.64 -1.33
C GLU A 109 -10.18 15.37 -1.98
N VAL A 110 -9.39 14.68 -2.80
CA VAL A 110 -9.79 13.38 -3.36
C VAL A 110 -9.92 12.33 -2.26
N GLU A 111 -8.97 12.25 -1.33
CA GLU A 111 -9.05 11.35 -0.17
C GLU A 111 -10.34 11.57 0.62
N THR A 112 -10.59 12.83 1.01
CA THR A 112 -11.81 13.20 1.75
C THR A 112 -13.08 12.80 1.01
N HIS A 113 -13.12 13.06 -0.29
CA HIS A 113 -14.28 12.75 -1.12
C HIS A 113 -14.52 11.24 -1.26
N VAL A 114 -13.47 10.47 -1.47
CA VAL A 114 -13.56 9.00 -1.56
C VAL A 114 -13.96 8.38 -0.22
N LEU A 115 -13.46 8.91 0.90
CA LEU A 115 -13.87 8.45 2.22
C LEU A 115 -15.34 8.76 2.53
N ASP A 116 -15.86 9.89 2.07
CA ASP A 116 -17.29 10.17 2.17
C ASP A 116 -18.14 9.20 1.32
N TRP A 117 -17.65 8.77 0.16
CA TRP A 117 -18.28 7.70 -0.60
C TRP A 117 -18.30 6.38 0.17
N LEU A 118 -17.21 6.02 0.83
CA LEU A 118 -17.15 4.81 1.65
C LEU A 118 -18.14 4.85 2.81
N VAL A 119 -18.35 6.01 3.44
CA VAL A 119 -19.39 6.18 4.47
C VAL A 119 -20.78 5.79 3.92
N VAL A 120 -21.11 6.23 2.69
CA VAL A 120 -22.38 5.90 2.03
C VAL A 120 -22.44 4.42 1.64
N MET A 121 -21.37 3.90 1.03
CA MET A 121 -21.33 2.51 0.55
C MET A 121 -21.43 1.49 1.68
N MET A 122 -20.92 1.83 2.87
CA MET A 122 -20.97 0.98 4.06
C MET A 122 -22.18 1.25 4.96
N ASP A 123 -23.10 2.12 4.53
CA ASP A 123 -24.29 2.55 5.31
C ASP A 123 -23.92 3.05 6.72
N LEU A 124 -22.81 3.79 6.82
CA LEU A 124 -22.38 4.36 8.09
C LEU A 124 -23.17 5.65 8.39
N PRO A 125 -23.35 6.01 9.67
CA PRO A 125 -24.03 7.24 10.06
C PRO A 125 -23.40 8.50 9.43
N ASN A 126 -24.23 9.44 8.98
CA ASN A 126 -23.78 10.70 8.35
C ASN A 126 -22.80 11.52 9.20
N LYS A 127 -22.77 11.30 10.52
CA LYS A 127 -21.81 11.95 11.41
C LYS A 127 -20.34 11.64 11.08
N PHE A 128 -20.07 10.58 10.30
CA PHE A 128 -18.73 10.22 9.86
C PHE A 128 -18.32 10.89 8.56
N LYS A 129 -19.20 11.63 7.89
CA LYS A 129 -18.84 12.42 6.72
C LYS A 129 -18.03 13.66 7.08
N SER A 130 -17.19 14.09 6.15
CA SER A 130 -16.37 15.31 6.28
C SER A 130 -17.22 16.59 6.41
N THR A 131 -18.46 16.55 5.93
CA THR A 131 -19.45 17.64 6.06
C THR A 131 -20.12 17.71 7.42
N SER A 132 -19.77 16.83 8.36
CA SER A 132 -20.29 16.74 9.71
C SER A 132 -19.17 16.97 10.75
N THR A 133 -19.31 16.36 11.92
CA THR A 133 -18.30 16.41 13.00
C THR A 133 -17.24 15.33 12.89
N GLY A 134 -17.38 14.43 11.92
CA GLY A 134 -16.48 13.33 11.64
C GLY A 134 -15.59 13.60 10.44
N GLY A 135 -15.15 12.54 9.84
CA GLY A 135 -14.28 12.48 8.68
C GLY A 135 -13.50 11.19 8.72
N GLY A 136 -12.76 10.93 7.68
CA GLY A 136 -11.86 9.79 7.57
C GLY A 136 -10.47 10.23 7.15
N VAL A 137 -9.51 9.35 7.33
CA VAL A 137 -8.13 9.51 6.87
C VAL A 137 -7.56 8.14 6.51
N LEU A 138 -6.84 8.06 5.40
CA LEU A 138 -6.06 6.87 5.05
C LEU A 138 -4.79 6.83 5.89
N GLN A 139 -4.51 5.67 6.44
CA GLN A 139 -3.29 5.40 7.18
C GLN A 139 -2.37 4.50 6.35
N ASP A 140 -1.08 4.51 6.67
CA ASP A 140 -0.06 3.71 5.97
C ASP A 140 -0.24 2.20 6.18
N THR A 141 -0.74 1.79 7.34
CA THR A 141 -0.98 0.38 7.68
C THR A 141 -2.21 0.20 8.57
N ALA A 142 -2.73 -1.03 8.64
CA ALA A 142 -3.76 -1.41 9.59
C ALA A 142 -3.31 -1.18 11.06
N SER A 143 -2.02 -1.39 11.35
CA SER A 143 -1.46 -1.16 12.69
C SER A 143 -1.51 0.31 13.07
N SER A 144 -1.11 1.21 12.19
CA SER A 144 -1.21 2.66 12.41
C SER A 144 -2.65 3.11 12.53
N SER A 145 -3.54 2.59 11.70
CA SER A 145 -4.98 2.87 11.77
C SER A 145 -5.58 2.47 13.11
N SER A 146 -5.27 1.27 13.59
CA SER A 146 -5.72 0.78 14.90
C SER A 146 -5.16 1.63 16.06
N LEU A 147 -3.88 2.00 15.99
CA LEU A 147 -3.24 2.86 16.99
C LEU A 147 -3.92 4.24 17.04
N VAL A 148 -4.15 4.87 15.90
CA VAL A 148 -4.83 6.17 15.81
C VAL A 148 -6.24 6.09 16.38
N ALA A 149 -6.99 5.02 16.05
CA ALA A 149 -8.34 4.81 16.59
C ALA A 149 -8.33 4.64 18.12
N LEU A 150 -7.38 3.87 18.66
CA LEU A 150 -7.21 3.69 20.11
C LEU A 150 -6.84 5.01 20.82
N ILE A 151 -5.94 5.79 20.24
CA ILE A 151 -5.57 7.11 20.78
C ILE A 151 -6.79 8.03 20.79
N ALA A 152 -7.54 8.10 19.69
CA ALA A 152 -8.74 8.93 19.60
C ALA A 152 -9.82 8.50 20.62
N ALA A 153 -10.03 7.19 20.77
CA ALA A 153 -10.95 6.64 21.76
C ALA A 153 -10.53 6.98 23.20
N ARG A 154 -9.22 6.87 23.49
CA ARG A 154 -8.65 7.23 24.79
C ARG A 154 -8.85 8.70 25.10
N GLU A 155 -8.53 9.59 24.16
CA GLU A 155 -8.72 11.03 24.34
C GLU A 155 -10.20 11.40 24.55
N LYS A 156 -11.08 10.77 23.78
CA LYS A 156 -12.54 10.93 23.94
C LYS A 156 -13.00 10.47 25.32
N ALA A 157 -12.60 9.29 25.78
CA ALA A 157 -13.00 8.73 27.06
C ALA A 157 -12.49 9.53 28.26
N SER A 158 -11.34 10.20 28.11
CA SER A 158 -10.72 11.04 29.14
C SER A 158 -11.06 12.53 29.03
N ASN A 159 -11.91 12.92 28.08
CA ASN A 159 -12.20 14.34 27.77
C ASN A 159 -10.94 15.15 27.49
N GLY A 160 -9.93 14.56 26.84
CA GLY A 160 -8.67 15.21 26.51
C GLY A 160 -7.74 15.47 27.70
N GLN A 161 -7.96 14.83 28.84
CA GLN A 161 -7.19 15.11 30.07
C GLN A 161 -5.96 14.23 30.23
N ILE A 162 -5.90 13.08 29.56
CA ILE A 162 -4.82 12.11 29.76
C ILE A 162 -3.43 12.70 29.43
N ASN A 163 -3.32 13.46 28.35
CA ASN A 163 -2.06 14.06 27.95
C ASN A 163 -1.60 15.21 28.90
N LYS A 164 -2.53 15.80 29.65
CA LYS A 164 -2.23 16.88 30.59
C LYS A 164 -1.93 16.39 32.00
N ASN A 165 -2.69 15.38 32.44
CA ASN A 165 -2.76 14.97 33.84
C ASN A 165 -2.20 13.55 34.09
N GLY A 166 -1.73 12.89 33.02
CA GLY A 166 -1.41 11.45 33.07
C GLY A 166 -2.67 10.57 33.13
N GLY A 167 -2.49 9.28 32.92
CA GLY A 167 -3.56 8.29 32.90
C GLY A 167 -3.57 7.43 34.15
N ASN A 168 -4.48 7.67 35.05
CA ASN A 168 -4.79 6.78 36.18
C ASN A 168 -6.14 6.06 36.04
N GLN A 169 -6.83 6.26 34.93
CA GLN A 169 -8.11 5.60 34.63
C GLN A 169 -7.86 4.22 34.02
N ARG A 170 -8.57 3.20 34.50
CA ARG A 170 -8.64 1.92 33.82
C ARG A 170 -9.59 2.03 32.63
N LEU A 171 -9.01 2.06 31.43
CA LEU A 171 -9.76 1.99 30.18
C LEU A 171 -9.69 0.55 29.64
N THR A 172 -10.79 0.09 29.05
CA THR A 172 -10.88 -1.23 28.41
C THR A 172 -11.26 -1.05 26.96
N ALA A 173 -10.53 -1.72 26.07
CA ALA A 173 -10.89 -1.84 24.66
C ALA A 173 -11.33 -3.27 24.37
N TYR A 174 -12.36 -3.43 23.56
CA TYR A 174 -12.83 -4.69 23.04
C TYR A 174 -12.56 -4.74 21.53
N SER A 175 -12.00 -5.86 21.03
CA SER A 175 -11.70 -6.12 19.64
C SER A 175 -12.35 -7.42 19.17
#